data_fffdcf4c4237e03acd225f01dea3423b
#
_entry.id   fffdcf4c4237e03acd225f01dea3423b
#
_cell.length_a   1.000
_cell.length_b   1.000
_cell.length_c   1.000
_cell.angle_alpha   90.00
_cell.angle_beta   90.00
_cell.angle_gamma   90.00
#
_symmetry.space_group_name_H-M   'P 1'
#
loop_
_entity.id
_entity.type
_entity.pdbx_description
1 polymer ?
#
loop_
_entity_poly.entity_id
_entity_poly.type
_entity_poly.pdbx_seq_one_letter_code
_entity_poly.pdbx_strand_id
1 'polypeptide(L)'
;MSQILRKSKRKVNRSKRAKKGSHGIKVYKNTYVYIGKETSGGWSRDGIPAPKQEVVDRIIMRINTDKEIRKIMKHIKGITIKYAKTINRAGSWNGEKQWFEFVDHANIDVDDADEIIYHEIIGHAYWQWAKKWRNVEWTKFNEIANNMPPVNDYVAKYVDNKRDGRTDTDYENEQHSAIAELVMAGHSYHTKKGKVASDEQVDEMIKVWKEMHY
;
A
#
# COMPACT_ATOMS: atom_id res chain seq x y z
N MET A 1 3.02 24.30 32.86
CA MET A 1 2.68 22.89 32.54
C MET A 1 1.20 22.60 32.27
N SER A 2 0.25 23.46 32.67
CA SER A 2 -1.20 23.15 32.56
C SER A 2 -1.83 23.33 31.16
N GLN A 3 -1.26 24.15 30.27
CA GLN A 3 -1.85 24.43 28.96
C GLN A 3 -1.58 23.33 27.92
N ILE A 4 -0.45 22.60 28.00
CA ILE A 4 -0.11 21.51 27.07
C ILE A 4 -1.00 20.29 27.34
N LEU A 5 -1.27 19.99 28.60
CA LEU A 5 -2.19 18.89 28.99
C LEU A 5 -3.65 19.15 28.58
N ARG A 6 -4.10 20.43 28.60
CA ARG A 6 -5.47 20.77 28.14
C ARG A 6 -5.63 20.64 26.63
N LYS A 7 -4.58 20.95 25.83
CA LYS A 7 -4.60 20.76 24.37
C LYS A 7 -4.60 19.27 23.99
N SER A 8 -3.88 18.44 24.71
CA SER A 8 -3.86 16.98 24.50
C SER A 8 -5.22 16.35 24.83
N LYS A 9 -5.84 16.72 25.95
CA LYS A 9 -7.18 16.24 26.33
C LYS A 9 -8.27 16.64 25.33
N ARG A 10 -8.17 17.84 24.72
CA ARG A 10 -9.11 18.26 23.67
C ARG A 10 -8.97 17.45 22.38
N LYS A 11 -7.76 17.02 22.01
CA LYS A 11 -7.55 16.14 20.84
C LYS A 11 -8.12 14.74 21.07
N VAL A 12 -7.91 14.17 22.26
CA VAL A 12 -8.42 12.84 22.62
C VAL A 12 -9.96 12.83 22.70
N ASN A 13 -10.56 13.91 23.19
CA ASN A 13 -12.04 14.02 23.23
C ASN A 13 -12.68 14.27 21.85
N ARG A 14 -11.97 14.85 20.88
CA ARG A 14 -12.45 14.95 19.50
C ARG A 14 -12.46 13.60 18.79
N SER A 15 -11.49 12.73 19.03
CA SER A 15 -11.48 11.38 18.47
C SER A 15 -12.60 10.50 19.02
N LYS A 16 -13.01 10.71 20.29
CA LYS A 16 -14.14 9.98 20.90
C LYS A 16 -15.53 10.47 20.45
N ARG A 17 -15.65 11.67 19.90
CA ARG A 17 -16.93 12.22 19.37
C ARG A 17 -17.18 11.89 17.89
N ALA A 18 -16.24 11.29 17.20
CA ALA A 18 -16.36 10.87 15.81
C ALA A 18 -17.28 9.65 15.62
N LYS A 19 -18.41 9.57 16.32
CA LYS A 19 -19.38 8.46 16.23
C LYS A 19 -20.51 8.68 15.24
N LYS A 20 -20.57 9.81 14.54
CA LYS A 20 -21.54 10.04 13.45
C LYS A 20 -20.92 10.91 12.37
N GLY A 21 -20.39 10.30 11.35
CA GLY A 21 -19.73 10.95 10.21
C GLY A 21 -18.22 10.75 10.27
N SER A 22 -17.69 10.22 9.24
CA SER A 22 -16.30 9.79 9.02
C SER A 22 -15.27 10.93 9.21
N HIS A 23 -14.94 11.26 10.43
CA HIS A 23 -13.81 12.14 10.69
C HIS A 23 -12.55 11.29 10.72
N GLY A 24 -11.82 11.26 9.59
CA GLY A 24 -10.55 10.61 9.50
C GLY A 24 -9.48 11.21 10.41
N ILE A 25 -8.50 10.41 10.79
CA ILE A 25 -7.29 10.87 11.47
C ILE A 25 -6.43 11.56 10.43
N LYS A 26 -6.22 12.86 10.57
CA LYS A 26 -5.32 13.60 9.67
C LYS A 26 -3.89 13.14 9.93
N VAL A 27 -3.23 12.64 8.90
CA VAL A 27 -1.85 12.12 8.99
C VAL A 27 -0.85 13.07 8.32
N TYR A 28 -0.94 13.26 7.02
CA TYR A 28 0.02 14.07 6.30
C TYR A 28 -0.70 15.06 5.37
N LYS A 29 -0.34 16.36 5.44
CA LYS A 29 -0.98 17.43 4.64
C LYS A 29 -2.50 17.32 4.65
N ASN A 30 -3.11 16.93 3.54
CA ASN A 30 -4.55 16.82 3.35
C ASN A 30 -5.04 15.38 3.31
N THR A 31 -4.20 14.40 3.67
CA THR A 31 -4.57 13.00 3.69
C THR A 31 -5.14 12.61 5.06
N TYR A 32 -6.18 11.80 5.04
CA TYR A 32 -6.87 11.31 6.21
C TYR A 32 -6.87 9.78 6.21
N VAL A 33 -6.67 9.19 7.39
CA VAL A 33 -6.86 7.76 7.65
C VAL A 33 -8.22 7.54 8.27
N TYR A 34 -9.03 6.71 7.68
CA TYR A 34 -10.35 6.32 8.15
C TYR A 34 -10.30 4.89 8.69
N ILE A 35 -10.65 4.72 9.96
CA ILE A 35 -10.72 3.42 10.59
C ILE A 35 -12.15 2.90 10.50
N GLY A 36 -12.32 1.73 9.90
CA GLY A 36 -13.63 1.16 9.67
C GLY A 36 -13.71 -0.32 9.97
N LYS A 37 -14.91 -0.81 10.02
CA LYS A 37 -15.24 -2.22 10.09
C LYS A 37 -15.78 -2.65 8.73
N GLU A 38 -15.43 -3.84 8.29
CA GLU A 38 -16.00 -4.36 7.06
C GLU A 38 -17.49 -4.67 7.22
N THR A 39 -18.25 -4.40 6.17
CA THR A 39 -19.65 -4.81 6.07
C THR A 39 -19.90 -5.36 4.68
N SER A 40 -20.86 -6.24 4.54
CA SER A 40 -21.35 -6.70 3.24
C SER A 40 -22.10 -5.61 2.47
N GLY A 41 -21.44 -4.52 2.11
CA GLY A 41 -22.06 -3.40 1.40
C GLY A 41 -21.78 -2.04 2.01
N GLY A 42 -20.76 -1.89 2.86
CA GLY A 42 -20.34 -0.61 3.43
C GLY A 42 -19.79 -0.70 4.85
N TRP A 43 -19.72 0.40 5.54
CA TRP A 43 -19.07 0.58 6.81
C TRP A 43 -19.92 0.15 8.01
N SER A 44 -19.32 -0.62 8.90
CA SER A 44 -19.75 -1.01 10.26
C SER A 44 -21.15 -1.61 10.44
N ARG A 45 -21.18 -2.94 10.46
CA ARG A 45 -22.22 -3.68 11.19
C ARG A 45 -21.71 -4.07 12.57
N ASP A 46 -22.62 -4.15 13.55
CA ASP A 46 -22.31 -4.66 14.88
C ASP A 46 -21.74 -6.09 14.77
N GLY A 47 -20.72 -6.38 15.58
CA GLY A 47 -20.08 -7.70 15.64
C GLY A 47 -18.89 -7.94 14.70
N ILE A 48 -18.49 -7.00 13.84
CA ILE A 48 -17.22 -7.06 13.09
C ILE A 48 -16.13 -6.39 13.92
N PRO A 49 -14.97 -7.04 14.15
CA PRO A 49 -13.87 -6.44 14.89
C PRO A 49 -13.37 -5.14 14.23
N ALA A 50 -12.83 -4.25 15.02
CA ALA A 50 -12.01 -3.17 14.49
C ALA A 50 -10.65 -3.73 14.05
N PRO A 51 -9.92 -3.05 13.15
CA PRO A 51 -8.52 -3.37 12.86
C PRO A 51 -7.69 -3.40 14.15
N LYS A 52 -6.65 -4.22 14.19
CA LYS A 52 -5.73 -4.29 15.31
C LYS A 52 -5.05 -2.93 15.51
N GLN A 53 -5.00 -2.45 16.74
CA GLN A 53 -4.46 -1.12 17.03
C GLN A 53 -3.00 -1.00 16.65
N GLU A 54 -2.21 -2.05 16.86
CA GLU A 54 -0.79 -2.11 16.49
C GLU A 54 -0.57 -1.95 14.96
N VAL A 55 -1.43 -2.56 14.14
CA VAL A 55 -1.41 -2.42 12.69
C VAL A 55 -1.78 -0.98 12.29
N VAL A 56 -2.82 -0.42 12.88
CA VAL A 56 -3.21 0.98 12.64
C VAL A 56 -2.08 1.95 13.00
N ASP A 57 -1.47 1.75 14.15
CA ASP A 57 -0.37 2.60 14.64
C ASP A 57 0.86 2.49 13.75
N ARG A 58 1.19 1.29 13.27
CA ARG A 58 2.29 1.06 12.32
C ARG A 58 2.05 1.79 11.00
N ILE A 59 0.87 1.68 10.41
CA ILE A 59 0.49 2.37 9.18
C ILE A 59 0.62 3.90 9.35
N ILE A 60 0.06 4.44 10.43
CA ILE A 60 0.15 5.87 10.73
C ILE A 60 1.59 6.31 10.96
N MET A 61 2.37 5.51 11.66
CA MET A 61 3.79 5.79 11.89
C MET A 61 4.55 5.85 10.56
N ARG A 62 4.41 4.86 9.68
CA ARG A 62 5.08 4.85 8.36
C ARG A 62 4.71 6.07 7.52
N ILE A 63 3.44 6.41 7.43
CA ILE A 63 2.98 7.60 6.71
C ILE A 63 3.62 8.89 7.25
N ASN A 64 3.82 8.98 8.55
CA ASN A 64 4.35 10.20 9.17
C ASN A 64 5.88 10.27 9.20
N THR A 65 6.59 9.14 9.13
CA THR A 65 8.05 9.10 9.32
C THR A 65 8.81 8.70 8.07
N ASP A 66 8.24 7.84 7.22
CA ASP A 66 8.92 7.37 6.03
C ASP A 66 8.99 8.47 4.95
N LYS A 67 10.20 8.78 4.49
CA LYS A 67 10.44 9.87 3.53
C LYS A 67 9.87 9.54 2.14
N GLU A 68 9.97 8.29 1.72
CA GLU A 68 9.53 7.85 0.39
C GLU A 68 8.00 7.83 0.33
N ILE A 69 7.34 7.26 1.34
CA ILE A 69 5.89 7.33 1.46
C ILE A 69 5.42 8.80 1.44
N ARG A 70 6.09 9.69 2.18
CA ARG A 70 5.71 11.10 2.25
C ARG A 70 5.83 11.85 0.91
N LYS A 71 6.76 11.44 0.02
CA LYS A 71 6.84 12.00 -1.34
C LYS A 71 5.56 11.77 -2.12
N ILE A 72 4.93 10.60 -1.94
CA ILE A 72 3.73 10.19 -2.67
C ILE A 72 2.44 10.63 -2.00
N MET A 73 2.45 10.85 -0.68
CA MET A 73 1.26 11.24 0.09
C MET A 73 0.53 12.48 -0.44
N LYS A 74 1.21 13.36 -1.16
CA LYS A 74 0.56 14.52 -1.80
C LYS A 74 -0.42 14.13 -2.93
N HIS A 75 -0.30 12.90 -3.45
CA HIS A 75 -1.14 12.34 -4.49
C HIS A 75 -2.22 11.40 -3.94
N ILE A 76 -2.22 11.16 -2.64
CA ILE A 76 -3.17 10.27 -1.96
C ILE A 76 -4.20 11.13 -1.22
N LYS A 77 -5.47 10.99 -1.57
CA LYS A 77 -6.57 11.74 -0.96
C LYS A 77 -7.04 11.14 0.35
N GLY A 78 -6.93 9.83 0.49
CA GLY A 78 -7.34 9.17 1.72
C GLY A 78 -6.87 7.73 1.80
N ILE A 79 -6.88 7.23 3.02
CA ILE A 79 -6.54 5.86 3.38
C ILE A 79 -7.66 5.31 4.24
N THR A 80 -8.08 4.10 3.93
CA THR A 80 -9.01 3.34 4.74
C THR A 80 -8.30 2.15 5.35
N ILE A 81 -8.44 1.94 6.65
CA ILE A 81 -8.01 0.74 7.34
C ILE A 81 -9.25 0.07 7.90
N LYS A 82 -9.53 -1.15 7.46
CA LYS A 82 -10.68 -1.94 7.90
C LYS A 82 -10.26 -3.35 8.26
N TYR A 83 -11.08 -4.07 9.01
CA TYR A 83 -10.89 -5.49 9.32
C TYR A 83 -11.85 -6.33 8.47
N ALA A 84 -11.36 -7.45 7.95
CA ALA A 84 -12.16 -8.47 7.30
C ALA A 84 -12.00 -9.83 7.98
N LYS A 85 -13.08 -10.61 8.06
CA LYS A 85 -13.04 -11.99 8.57
C LYS A 85 -12.42 -12.94 7.56
N THR A 86 -12.63 -12.67 6.28
CA THR A 86 -12.08 -13.43 5.15
C THR A 86 -11.30 -12.47 4.28
N ILE A 87 -10.05 -12.79 4.00
CA ILE A 87 -9.18 -11.94 3.21
C ILE A 87 -9.15 -12.45 1.77
N ASN A 88 -9.54 -11.60 0.83
CA ASN A 88 -9.34 -11.81 -0.60
C ASN A 88 -8.14 -11.01 -1.12
N ARG A 89 -7.82 -9.90 -0.43
CA ARG A 89 -6.69 -9.04 -0.69
C ARG A 89 -6.37 -8.24 0.57
N ALA A 90 -5.09 -8.05 0.85
CA ALA A 90 -4.65 -7.31 2.03
C ALA A 90 -4.59 -5.80 1.80
N GLY A 91 -4.40 -5.37 0.54
CA GLY A 91 -4.38 -3.96 0.17
C GLY A 91 -5.04 -3.72 -1.18
N SER A 92 -5.29 -2.46 -1.50
CA SER A 92 -5.62 -2.04 -2.86
C SER A 92 -5.43 -0.53 -3.06
N TRP A 93 -4.92 -0.17 -4.21
CA TRP A 93 -4.86 1.20 -4.70
C TRP A 93 -6.00 1.47 -5.69
N ASN A 94 -6.76 2.52 -5.46
CA ASN A 94 -7.73 3.03 -6.42
C ASN A 94 -7.20 4.33 -7.04
N GLY A 95 -6.68 4.22 -8.26
CA GLY A 95 -6.04 5.32 -8.95
C GLY A 95 -6.96 6.47 -9.32
N GLU A 96 -8.22 6.20 -9.65
CA GLU A 96 -9.21 7.23 -9.98
C GLU A 96 -9.56 8.07 -8.76
N LYS A 97 -9.82 7.41 -7.63
CA LYS A 97 -10.13 8.06 -6.36
C LYS A 97 -8.89 8.60 -5.66
N GLN A 98 -7.69 8.16 -6.05
CA GLN A 98 -6.44 8.39 -5.32
C GLN A 98 -6.55 7.94 -3.86
N TRP A 99 -7.04 6.73 -3.67
CA TRP A 99 -7.39 6.16 -2.38
C TRP A 99 -6.72 4.82 -2.17
N PHE A 100 -6.09 4.65 -1.01
CA PHE A 100 -5.54 3.39 -0.56
C PHE A 100 -6.46 2.72 0.46
N GLU A 101 -6.69 1.43 0.32
CA GLU A 101 -7.41 0.61 1.27
C GLU A 101 -6.47 -0.46 1.82
N PHE A 102 -6.36 -0.53 3.12
CA PHE A 102 -5.71 -1.60 3.85
C PHE A 102 -6.76 -2.48 4.52
N VAL A 103 -6.61 -3.80 4.40
CA VAL A 103 -7.52 -4.78 5.01
C VAL A 103 -6.76 -5.59 6.04
N ASP A 104 -6.97 -5.28 7.32
CA ASP A 104 -6.45 -6.08 8.42
C ASP A 104 -7.21 -7.40 8.54
N HIS A 105 -6.53 -8.45 8.95
CA HIS A 105 -7.05 -9.79 9.13
C HIS A 105 -6.34 -10.47 10.31
N ALA A 106 -6.92 -11.55 10.85
CA ALA A 106 -6.31 -12.27 11.96
C ALA A 106 -4.87 -12.75 11.68
N ASN A 107 -4.58 -13.09 10.41
CA ASN A 107 -3.29 -13.62 9.98
C ASN A 107 -2.30 -12.53 9.51
N ILE A 108 -2.67 -11.27 9.52
CA ILE A 108 -1.77 -10.16 9.17
C ILE A 108 -1.12 -9.66 10.45
N ASP A 109 0.18 -9.61 10.45
CA ASP A 109 0.96 -9.01 11.53
C ASP A 109 1.43 -7.57 11.18
N VAL A 110 2.28 -7.04 12.02
CA VAL A 110 2.78 -5.66 11.86
C VAL A 110 3.80 -5.54 10.73
N ASP A 111 4.56 -6.60 10.47
CA ASP A 111 5.57 -6.62 9.41
C ASP A 111 4.90 -6.80 8.05
N ASP A 112 3.87 -7.64 7.95
CA ASP A 112 2.99 -7.74 6.76
C ASP A 112 2.37 -6.36 6.41
N ALA A 113 2.02 -5.57 7.44
CA ALA A 113 1.47 -4.23 7.21
C ALA A 113 2.49 -3.30 6.53
N ASP A 114 3.77 -3.41 6.83
CA ASP A 114 4.82 -2.65 6.17
C ASP A 114 4.93 -3.03 4.68
N GLU A 115 4.95 -4.32 4.37
CA GLU A 115 5.00 -4.80 2.98
C GLU A 115 3.81 -4.28 2.17
N ILE A 116 2.61 -4.44 2.72
CA ILE A 116 1.37 -4.00 2.04
C ILE A 116 1.40 -2.48 1.77
N ILE A 117 1.87 -1.67 2.72
CA ILE A 117 2.01 -0.23 2.52
C ILE A 117 2.99 0.07 1.40
N TYR A 118 4.14 -0.57 1.37
CA TYR A 118 5.13 -0.33 0.33
C TYR A 118 4.63 -0.81 -1.02
N HIS A 119 3.99 -1.96 -1.08
CA HIS A 119 3.34 -2.47 -2.30
C HIS A 119 2.34 -1.45 -2.87
N GLU A 120 1.41 -0.99 -2.07
CA GLU A 120 0.29 -0.16 -2.53
C GLU A 120 0.69 1.31 -2.74
N ILE A 121 1.49 1.88 -1.84
CA ILE A 121 1.83 3.31 -1.90
C ILE A 121 3.08 3.55 -2.76
N ILE A 122 4.18 2.85 -2.47
CA ILE A 122 5.41 3.01 -3.24
C ILE A 122 5.34 2.22 -4.55
N GLY A 123 4.68 1.07 -4.56
CA GLY A 123 4.39 0.33 -5.76
C GLY A 123 3.35 1.02 -6.64
N HIS A 124 2.08 0.77 -6.40
CA HIS A 124 0.99 1.18 -7.29
C HIS A 124 0.77 2.69 -7.38
N ALA A 125 0.73 3.41 -6.25
CA ALA A 125 0.46 4.85 -6.29
C ALA A 125 1.62 5.61 -6.93
N TYR A 126 2.86 5.26 -6.60
CA TYR A 126 4.04 5.88 -7.23
C TYR A 126 4.13 5.54 -8.72
N TRP A 127 3.93 4.26 -9.11
CA TRP A 127 3.96 3.83 -10.49
C TRP A 127 2.97 4.62 -11.35
N GLN A 128 1.75 4.83 -10.88
CA GLN A 128 0.74 5.63 -11.55
C GLN A 128 1.17 7.10 -11.68
N TRP A 129 1.82 7.64 -10.65
CA TRP A 129 2.35 9.00 -10.70
C TRP A 129 3.57 9.11 -11.62
N ALA A 130 4.53 8.17 -11.55
CA ALA A 130 5.74 8.13 -12.34
C ALA A 130 5.45 8.07 -13.84
N LYS A 131 4.47 7.26 -14.24
CA LYS A 131 3.96 7.20 -15.62
C LYS A 131 3.68 8.57 -16.21
N LYS A 132 3.24 9.51 -15.39
CA LYS A 132 2.90 10.86 -15.81
C LYS A 132 4.08 11.82 -15.84
N TRP A 133 5.03 11.68 -14.92
CA TRP A 133 6.04 12.69 -14.66
C TRP A 133 7.49 12.23 -14.86
N ARG A 134 7.71 10.90 -14.91
CA ARG A 134 9.02 10.28 -15.12
C ARG A 134 8.97 9.26 -16.25
N ASN A 135 8.56 9.72 -17.40
CA ASN A 135 8.25 8.86 -18.53
C ASN A 135 9.45 8.02 -19.03
N VAL A 136 10.67 8.58 -18.98
CA VAL A 136 11.88 7.89 -19.48
C VAL A 136 12.26 6.73 -18.56
N GLU A 137 12.38 7.00 -17.26
CA GLU A 137 12.76 5.99 -16.28
C GLU A 137 11.68 4.93 -16.14
N TRP A 138 10.42 5.35 -16.20
CA TRP A 138 9.27 4.47 -16.20
C TRP A 138 9.27 3.53 -17.42
N THR A 139 9.54 4.04 -18.62
CA THR A 139 9.64 3.25 -19.86
C THR A 139 10.77 2.23 -19.74
N LYS A 140 11.95 2.63 -19.27
CA LYS A 140 13.09 1.75 -19.06
C LYS A 140 12.76 0.62 -18.10
N PHE A 141 12.08 0.92 -16.97
CA PHE A 141 11.66 -0.13 -16.03
C PHE A 141 10.70 -1.11 -16.69
N ASN A 142 9.71 -0.63 -17.44
CA ASN A 142 8.73 -1.49 -18.08
C ASN A 142 9.34 -2.39 -19.18
N GLU A 143 10.29 -1.87 -19.95
CA GLU A 143 11.03 -2.67 -20.95
C GLU A 143 11.74 -3.85 -20.27
N ILE A 144 12.39 -3.62 -19.13
CA ILE A 144 13.05 -4.67 -18.37
C ILE A 144 12.00 -5.63 -17.77
N ALA A 145 10.99 -5.11 -17.11
CA ALA A 145 9.94 -5.91 -16.46
C ALA A 145 9.23 -6.85 -17.46
N ASN A 146 8.94 -6.36 -18.67
CA ASN A 146 8.29 -7.18 -19.71
C ASN A 146 9.16 -8.29 -20.28
N ASN A 147 10.48 -8.14 -20.22
CA ASN A 147 11.45 -9.10 -20.74
C ASN A 147 11.98 -10.06 -19.67
N MET A 148 11.60 -9.86 -18.40
CA MET A 148 12.03 -10.70 -17.29
C MET A 148 10.91 -11.61 -16.78
N PRO A 149 11.26 -12.76 -16.20
CA PRO A 149 10.28 -13.57 -15.45
C PRO A 149 9.70 -12.79 -14.27
N PRO A 150 8.53 -13.22 -13.74
CA PRO A 150 7.94 -12.61 -12.56
C PRO A 150 8.90 -12.63 -11.36
N VAL A 151 8.90 -11.56 -10.57
CA VAL A 151 9.75 -11.46 -9.36
C VAL A 151 9.37 -12.53 -8.33
N ASN A 152 8.09 -12.86 -8.21
CA ASN A 152 7.57 -13.84 -7.26
C ASN A 152 6.31 -14.56 -7.80
N ASP A 153 5.79 -15.51 -7.04
CA ASP A 153 4.63 -16.33 -7.41
C ASP A 153 3.31 -15.53 -7.46
N TYR A 154 3.22 -14.40 -6.79
CA TYR A 154 2.08 -13.51 -6.91
C TYR A 154 2.05 -12.81 -8.27
N VAL A 155 3.16 -12.22 -8.68
CA VAL A 155 3.29 -11.57 -9.99
C VAL A 155 3.12 -12.57 -11.13
N ALA A 156 3.55 -13.82 -10.94
CA ALA A 156 3.38 -14.90 -11.92
C ALA A 156 1.91 -15.12 -12.32
N LYS A 157 0.97 -14.90 -11.41
CA LYS A 157 -0.47 -15.01 -11.70
C LYS A 157 -0.95 -13.99 -12.73
N TYR A 158 -0.27 -12.85 -12.84
CA TYR A 158 -0.61 -11.81 -13.83
C TYR A 158 -0.13 -12.18 -15.24
N VAL A 159 0.94 -12.97 -15.36
CA VAL A 159 1.39 -13.56 -16.65
C VAL A 159 0.37 -14.56 -17.14
N ASP A 160 -0.06 -15.48 -16.27
CA ASP A 160 -1.02 -16.54 -16.63
C ASP A 160 -2.43 -15.98 -16.89
N ASN A 161 -2.81 -14.92 -16.19
CA ASN A 161 -4.11 -14.27 -16.29
C ASN A 161 -4.27 -13.31 -17.49
N LYS A 162 -3.28 -13.19 -18.36
CA LYS A 162 -3.46 -12.52 -19.68
C LYS A 162 -4.64 -13.13 -20.48
N ARG A 163 -4.99 -14.38 -20.16
CA ARG A 163 -6.20 -15.06 -20.69
C ARG A 163 -7.50 -14.47 -20.15
N ASP A 164 -7.50 -13.79 -18.99
CA ASP A 164 -8.68 -13.26 -18.30
C ASP A 164 -8.88 -11.75 -18.53
N GLY A 165 -8.27 -11.17 -19.56
CA GLY A 165 -8.42 -9.76 -19.93
C GLY A 165 -7.53 -8.80 -19.15
N ARG A 166 -6.53 -9.29 -18.38
CA ARG A 166 -5.50 -8.44 -17.77
C ARG A 166 -4.49 -8.01 -18.82
N THR A 167 -3.94 -6.82 -18.64
CA THR A 167 -3.04 -6.18 -19.60
C THR A 167 -1.58 -6.34 -19.21
N ASP A 168 -0.67 -6.10 -20.16
CA ASP A 168 0.77 -5.99 -19.87
C ASP A 168 1.04 -4.91 -18.81
N THR A 169 0.26 -3.84 -18.83
CA THR A 169 0.31 -2.76 -17.84
C THR A 169 0.05 -3.24 -16.41
N ASP A 170 -0.83 -4.23 -16.22
CA ASP A 170 -1.08 -4.80 -14.89
C ASP A 170 0.14 -5.62 -14.41
N TYR A 171 0.76 -6.38 -15.33
CA TYR A 171 1.97 -7.12 -15.02
C TYR A 171 3.14 -6.21 -14.63
N GLU A 172 3.41 -5.17 -15.42
CA GLU A 172 4.46 -4.19 -15.13
C GLU A 172 4.26 -3.52 -13.77
N ASN A 173 3.03 -3.15 -13.48
CA ASN A 173 2.66 -2.51 -12.21
C ASN A 173 2.90 -3.44 -11.02
N GLU A 174 2.54 -4.71 -11.13
CA GLU A 174 2.78 -5.69 -10.07
C GLU A 174 4.26 -6.04 -9.92
N GLN A 175 5.03 -6.11 -11.02
CA GLN A 175 6.50 -6.23 -10.96
C GLN A 175 7.11 -5.05 -10.19
N HIS A 176 6.70 -3.83 -10.51
CA HIS A 176 7.16 -2.63 -9.82
C HIS A 176 6.83 -2.66 -8.32
N SER A 177 5.62 -3.08 -7.97
CA SER A 177 5.15 -3.15 -6.59
C SER A 177 5.89 -4.23 -5.79
N ALA A 178 6.16 -5.39 -6.39
CA ALA A 178 6.95 -6.45 -5.75
C ALA A 178 8.43 -6.02 -5.52
N ILE A 179 9.02 -5.25 -6.43
CA ILE A 179 10.35 -4.67 -6.21
C ILE A 179 10.30 -3.61 -5.10
N ALA A 180 9.24 -2.82 -5.00
CA ALA A 180 9.08 -1.86 -3.91
C ALA A 180 9.09 -2.54 -2.53
N GLU A 181 8.41 -3.68 -2.38
CA GLU A 181 8.46 -4.50 -1.16
C GLU A 181 9.90 -4.90 -0.82
N LEU A 182 10.61 -5.52 -1.76
CA LEU A 182 11.97 -5.99 -1.55
C LEU A 182 12.93 -4.87 -1.17
N VAL A 183 12.82 -3.70 -1.79
CA VAL A 183 13.72 -2.57 -1.53
C VAL A 183 13.40 -1.88 -0.22
N MET A 184 12.11 -1.74 0.12
CA MET A 184 11.67 -0.90 1.23
C MET A 184 11.43 -1.69 2.52
N ALA A 185 10.88 -2.90 2.43
CA ALA A 185 10.69 -3.78 3.58
C ALA A 185 11.88 -4.73 3.80
N GLY A 186 12.68 -4.96 2.76
CA GLY A 186 13.81 -5.91 2.79
C GLY A 186 13.41 -7.36 2.52
N HIS A 187 12.12 -7.63 2.35
CA HIS A 187 11.56 -8.95 2.07
C HIS A 187 10.25 -8.81 1.31
N SER A 188 9.72 -9.91 0.80
CA SER A 188 8.39 -9.98 0.22
C SER A 188 7.61 -11.12 0.85
N TYR A 189 6.36 -10.89 1.19
CA TYR A 189 5.42 -11.90 1.68
C TYR A 189 5.25 -13.05 0.69
N HIS A 190 5.39 -12.75 -0.59
CA HIS A 190 5.23 -13.71 -1.65
C HIS A 190 6.49 -14.52 -1.89
N THR A 191 6.33 -15.84 -2.01
CA THR A 191 7.44 -16.78 -2.16
C THR A 191 7.94 -16.86 -3.61
N LYS A 192 9.19 -17.24 -3.77
CA LYS A 192 9.75 -17.60 -5.08
C LYS A 192 9.40 -19.05 -5.41
N LYS A 193 8.22 -19.29 -5.95
CA LYS A 193 7.78 -20.62 -6.43
C LYS A 193 7.56 -20.59 -7.94
N GLY A 194 7.89 -21.68 -8.62
CA GLY A 194 7.68 -21.81 -10.05
C GLY A 194 8.75 -21.11 -10.89
N LYS A 195 8.37 -20.65 -12.07
CA LYS A 195 9.27 -19.92 -12.99
C LYS A 195 9.30 -18.43 -12.61
N VAL A 196 10.20 -18.07 -11.73
CA VAL A 196 10.41 -16.70 -11.29
C VAL A 196 11.82 -16.22 -11.67
N ALA A 197 12.04 -14.91 -11.59
CA ALA A 197 13.31 -14.27 -11.88
C ALA A 197 14.44 -14.82 -10.99
N SER A 198 15.65 -14.96 -11.55
CA SER A 198 16.85 -15.25 -10.76
C SER A 198 17.22 -14.05 -9.87
N ASP A 199 18.09 -14.27 -8.90
CA ASP A 199 18.53 -13.20 -8.01
C ASP A 199 19.24 -12.08 -8.79
N GLU A 200 20.05 -12.42 -9.81
CA GLU A 200 20.70 -11.43 -10.67
C GLU A 200 19.69 -10.59 -11.47
N GLN A 201 18.62 -11.21 -11.95
CA GLN A 201 17.54 -10.51 -12.66
C GLN A 201 16.75 -9.59 -11.72
N VAL A 202 16.49 -10.03 -10.50
CA VAL A 202 15.86 -9.19 -9.46
C VAL A 202 16.76 -8.01 -9.11
N ASP A 203 18.06 -8.21 -8.95
CA ASP A 203 19.03 -7.14 -8.67
C ASP A 203 19.09 -6.11 -9.80
N GLU A 204 19.00 -6.53 -11.06
CA GLU A 204 18.89 -5.61 -12.19
C GLU A 204 17.63 -4.75 -12.13
N MET A 205 16.48 -5.36 -11.86
CA MET A 205 15.22 -4.62 -11.66
C MET A 205 15.30 -3.65 -10.48
N ILE A 206 15.89 -4.08 -9.36
CA ILE A 206 16.11 -3.21 -8.18
C ILE A 206 16.97 -2.01 -8.54
N LYS A 207 18.03 -2.20 -9.33
CA LYS A 207 18.89 -1.11 -9.76
C LYS A 207 18.11 -0.06 -10.54
N VAL A 208 17.37 -0.48 -11.56
CA VAL A 208 16.56 0.44 -12.38
C VAL A 208 15.44 1.07 -11.57
N TRP A 209 14.82 0.32 -10.67
CA TRP A 209 13.81 0.85 -9.75
C TRP A 209 14.39 1.97 -8.88
N LYS A 210 15.60 1.79 -8.33
CA LYS A 210 16.29 2.83 -7.56
C LYS A 210 16.60 4.07 -8.40
N GLU A 211 17.06 3.91 -9.65
CA GLU A 211 17.29 5.02 -10.57
C GLU A 211 16.00 5.81 -10.83
N MET A 212 14.84 5.14 -10.87
CA MET A 212 13.55 5.78 -11.05
C MET A 212 13.08 6.55 -9.81
N HIS A 213 13.45 6.09 -8.61
CA HIS A 213 12.98 6.67 -7.35
C HIS A 213 13.92 7.74 -6.77
N TYR A 214 15.22 7.64 -7.02
CA TYR A 214 16.26 8.52 -6.45
C TYR A 214 16.98 9.32 -7.51
#